data_f9f8394e5bbd9ee09ac91991b11098a7
#
_entry.id   f9f8394e5bbd9ee09ac91991b11098a7
#
_cell.length_a   1.000
_cell.length_b   1.000
_cell.length_c   1.000
_cell.angle_alpha   90.00
_cell.angle_beta   90.00
_cell.angle_gamma   90.00
#
_symmetry.space_group_name_H-M   'P 1'
#
loop_
_entity.id
_entity.type
_entity.pdbx_description
1 polymer ?
#
loop_
_entity_poly.entity_id
_entity_poly.type
_entity_poly.pdbx_seq_one_letter_code
_entity_poly.pdbx_strand_id
1 'polypeptide(L)'
;MAQQQAEQIAEGAVDTTVRLFEDLDQIAIAVGSYRLSLLDILTILVTVIILFVVARMALWGIKRLIRRAKRFDPAQSLLAEKLATIAVIAVAFFIGIDLVGFDLSTLAVFSGALGLAVGFGLQKTFGNLIAGIILLMDRSVKPGDVIVVGDTFGAISKIGTRAVSVITRDGKEHLIPNELLMTEPVENWSYSSRNVRVQIPVGVSYSSDLELVEQILIECTTACDRVLKSPKPNVWLKEFGDNSVNFEIQAWIMDPESGVGNVRSAVLKAIWWRFKEENIEIPFPQRDVYIKTMPDKG
;
A
#
# COMPACT_ATOMS: atom_id res chain seq x y z
N MET A 1 74.35 26.31 3.01
CA MET A 1 74.33 26.46 4.44
C MET A 1 72.90 26.46 5.04
N ALA A 2 71.99 27.33 4.62
CA ALA A 2 70.62 27.37 5.18
C ALA A 2 69.81 26.10 4.98
N GLN A 3 69.91 25.40 3.82
CA GLN A 3 69.21 24.13 3.59
C GLN A 3 69.72 22.96 4.43
N GLN A 4 71.02 22.87 4.65
CA GLN A 4 71.63 21.83 5.52
C GLN A 4 71.27 22.06 6.99
N GLN A 5 71.09 23.29 7.43
CA GLN A 5 70.62 23.59 8.80
C GLN A 5 69.14 23.25 8.98
N ALA A 6 68.32 23.47 7.96
CA ALA A 6 66.88 23.10 8.01
C ALA A 6 66.70 21.57 8.03
N GLU A 7 67.50 20.82 7.27
CA GLU A 7 67.53 19.35 7.26
C GLU A 7 67.95 18.77 8.64
N GLN A 8 69.04 19.31 9.22
CA GLN A 8 69.49 18.87 10.53
C GLN A 8 68.48 19.17 11.66
N ILE A 9 67.78 20.32 11.58
CA ILE A 9 66.70 20.65 12.53
C ILE A 9 65.50 19.71 12.37
N ALA A 10 65.14 19.37 11.11
CA ALA A 10 64.06 18.44 10.82
C ALA A 10 64.41 17.01 11.28
N GLU A 11 65.60 16.49 11.02
CA GLU A 11 66.07 15.20 11.50
C GLU A 11 66.14 15.13 13.04
N GLY A 12 66.65 16.19 13.72
CA GLY A 12 66.67 16.26 15.15
C GLY A 12 65.26 16.32 15.79
N ALA A 13 64.30 16.98 15.13
CA ALA A 13 62.93 17.01 15.56
C ALA A 13 62.25 15.64 15.40
N VAL A 14 62.54 14.93 14.30
CA VAL A 14 62.02 13.56 14.06
C VAL A 14 62.61 12.59 15.10
N ASP A 15 63.92 12.62 15.36
CA ASP A 15 64.55 11.74 16.35
C ASP A 15 64.03 12.00 17.79
N THR A 16 63.82 13.26 18.15
CA THR A 16 63.21 13.64 19.43
C THR A 16 61.77 13.15 19.57
N THR A 17 60.99 13.25 18.49
CA THR A 17 59.61 12.73 18.49
C THR A 17 59.55 11.21 18.59
N VAL A 18 60.44 10.49 17.87
CA VAL A 18 60.52 9.04 17.94
C VAL A 18 60.86 8.56 19.35
N ARG A 19 61.87 9.18 19.99
CA ARG A 19 62.23 8.86 21.39
C ARG A 19 61.11 9.14 22.40
N LEU A 20 60.36 10.23 22.22
CA LEU A 20 59.19 10.53 23.02
C LEU A 20 58.10 9.46 22.86
N PHE A 21 57.90 8.94 21.67
CA PHE A 21 56.97 7.84 21.44
C PHE A 21 57.44 6.52 22.05
N GLU A 22 58.75 6.20 21.99
CA GLU A 22 59.36 5.01 22.63
C GLU A 22 59.28 5.10 24.17
N ASP A 23 59.54 6.25 24.76
CA ASP A 23 59.47 6.46 26.22
C ASP A 23 58.01 6.33 26.72
N LEU A 24 57.04 6.84 25.96
CA LEU A 24 55.61 6.71 26.28
C LEU A 24 55.11 5.28 26.16
N ASP A 25 55.68 4.48 25.25
CA ASP A 25 55.32 3.05 25.08
C ASP A 25 55.92 2.19 26.21
N GLN A 26 57.05 2.60 26.82
CA GLN A 26 57.65 1.90 27.96
C GLN A 26 56.84 2.02 29.25
N ILE A 27 56.03 3.10 29.38
CA ILE A 27 55.13 3.30 30.53
C ILE A 27 53.85 2.53 30.29
N ALA A 28 53.85 1.24 30.61
CA ALA A 28 52.69 0.37 30.42
C ALA A 28 52.13 -0.13 31.76
N ILE A 29 50.81 -0.08 31.92
CA ILE A 29 50.11 -0.67 33.06
C ILE A 29 49.55 -2.04 32.60
N ALA A 30 49.95 -3.11 33.32
CA ALA A 30 49.42 -4.44 33.07
C ALA A 30 48.08 -4.60 33.80
N VAL A 31 47.01 -4.76 33.06
CA VAL A 31 45.67 -5.09 33.58
C VAL A 31 45.29 -6.48 33.09
N GLY A 32 45.50 -7.51 33.89
CA GLY A 32 45.28 -8.90 33.53
C GLY A 32 46.25 -9.39 32.44
N SER A 33 45.74 -9.88 31.33
CA SER A 33 46.51 -10.34 30.16
C SER A 33 46.81 -9.21 29.15
N TYR A 34 46.32 -8.02 29.36
CA TYR A 34 46.48 -6.88 28.45
C TYR A 34 47.54 -5.91 28.99
N ARG A 35 48.45 -5.50 28.11
CA ARG A 35 49.45 -4.47 28.37
C ARG A 35 48.96 -3.18 27.72
N LEU A 36 48.50 -2.21 28.51
CA LEU A 36 48.06 -0.90 28.03
C LEU A 36 49.22 0.09 28.19
N SER A 37 49.77 0.50 27.06
CA SER A 37 50.75 1.58 27.00
C SER A 37 50.07 2.93 27.16
N LEU A 38 50.79 3.94 27.61
CA LEU A 38 50.32 5.32 27.67
C LEU A 38 49.94 5.81 26.25
N LEU A 39 50.66 5.33 25.24
CA LEU A 39 50.35 5.59 23.82
C LEU A 39 49.01 4.99 23.39
N ASP A 40 48.71 3.78 23.82
CA ASP A 40 47.41 3.13 23.52
C ASP A 40 46.25 3.95 24.10
N ILE A 41 46.41 4.40 25.37
CA ILE A 41 45.40 5.21 26.03
C ILE A 41 45.21 6.55 25.28
N LEU A 42 46.30 7.20 24.88
CA LEU A 42 46.25 8.45 24.13
C LEU A 42 45.61 8.26 22.76
N THR A 43 45.95 7.18 22.05
CA THR A 43 45.42 6.83 20.75
C THR A 43 43.91 6.55 20.84
N ILE A 44 43.46 5.77 21.83
CA ILE A 44 42.05 5.54 22.10
C ILE A 44 41.33 6.83 22.38
N LEU A 45 41.89 7.70 23.24
CA LEU A 45 41.29 8.98 23.59
C LEU A 45 41.13 9.88 22.36
N VAL A 46 42.19 10.02 21.55
CA VAL A 46 42.15 10.81 20.29
C VAL A 46 41.12 10.23 19.30
N THR A 47 41.10 8.91 19.13
CA THR A 47 40.14 8.23 18.27
C THR A 47 38.70 8.49 18.71
N VAL A 48 38.41 8.36 19.99
CA VAL A 48 37.05 8.62 20.53
C VAL A 48 36.67 10.10 20.33
N ILE A 49 37.60 11.03 20.54
CA ILE A 49 37.33 12.47 20.29
C ILE A 49 37.04 12.71 18.80
N ILE A 50 37.87 12.18 17.90
CA ILE A 50 37.65 12.32 16.44
C ILE A 50 36.32 11.74 16.05
N LEU A 51 35.99 10.52 16.50
CA LEU A 51 34.74 9.85 16.21
C LEU A 51 33.53 10.64 16.71
N PHE A 52 33.64 11.19 17.94
CA PHE A 52 32.60 12.05 18.51
C PHE A 52 32.39 13.33 17.68
N VAL A 53 33.48 13.99 17.26
CA VAL A 53 33.40 15.21 16.41
C VAL A 53 32.77 14.87 15.05
N VAL A 54 33.20 13.78 14.39
CA VAL A 54 32.68 13.34 13.13
C VAL A 54 31.19 12.99 13.23
N ALA A 55 30.78 12.21 14.24
CA ALA A 55 29.38 11.88 14.49
C ALA A 55 28.53 13.14 14.73
N ARG A 56 29.04 14.10 15.51
CA ARG A 56 28.35 15.38 15.76
C ARG A 56 28.23 16.23 14.51
N MET A 57 29.25 16.26 13.65
CA MET A 57 29.20 16.94 12.35
C MET A 57 28.21 16.30 11.41
N ALA A 58 28.21 14.96 11.32
CA ALA A 58 27.23 14.20 10.53
C ALA A 58 25.80 14.49 11.01
N LEU A 59 25.53 14.43 12.31
CA LEU A 59 24.25 14.76 12.90
C LEU A 59 23.82 16.20 12.61
N TRP A 60 24.74 17.16 12.72
CA TRP A 60 24.44 18.54 12.38
C TRP A 60 24.08 18.71 10.90
N GLY A 61 24.82 18.08 10.01
CA GLY A 61 24.55 18.08 8.57
C GLY A 61 23.19 17.49 8.24
N ILE A 62 22.89 16.29 8.79
CA ILE A 62 21.62 15.59 8.58
C ILE A 62 20.45 16.42 9.11
N LYS A 63 20.54 16.92 10.35
CA LYS A 63 19.50 17.78 10.94
C LYS A 63 19.27 19.06 10.12
N ARG A 64 20.34 19.69 9.62
CA ARG A 64 20.24 20.85 8.74
C ARG A 64 19.54 20.52 7.42
N LEU A 65 19.81 19.33 6.84
CA LEU A 65 19.18 18.87 5.61
C LEU A 65 17.69 18.60 5.82
N ILE A 66 17.34 17.88 6.90
CA ILE A 66 15.94 17.58 7.25
C ILE A 66 15.15 18.89 7.45
N ARG A 67 15.68 19.84 8.18
CA ARG A 67 15.03 21.16 8.43
C ARG A 67 14.91 22.04 7.19
N ARG A 68 15.74 21.84 6.18
CA ARG A 68 15.64 22.56 4.89
C ARG A 68 14.58 21.97 3.97
N ALA A 69 14.23 20.71 4.15
CA ALA A 69 13.21 20.03 3.37
C ALA A 69 11.81 20.49 3.82
N LYS A 70 11.28 21.55 3.17
CA LYS A 70 9.94 22.14 3.43
C LYS A 70 8.74 21.19 3.29
N ARG A 71 8.98 19.92 2.94
CA ARG A 71 7.94 18.90 2.70
C ARG A 71 7.57 18.07 3.94
N PHE A 72 8.32 18.16 5.02
CA PHE A 72 8.06 17.36 6.22
C PHE A 72 7.20 18.13 7.22
N ASP A 73 6.18 17.46 7.72
CA ASP A 73 5.42 17.87 8.88
C ASP A 73 6.35 17.93 10.12
N PRO A 74 6.12 18.81 11.11
CA PRO A 74 6.94 18.87 12.33
C PRO A 74 7.14 17.51 13.02
N ALA A 75 6.10 16.68 13.06
CA ALA A 75 6.17 15.33 13.62
C ALA A 75 7.09 14.40 12.80
N GLN A 76 7.03 14.45 11.48
CA GLN A 76 7.86 13.67 10.57
C GLN A 76 9.34 14.10 10.68
N SER A 77 9.60 15.39 10.77
CA SER A 77 10.95 15.93 10.96
C SER A 77 11.58 15.46 12.26
N LEU A 78 10.81 15.47 13.36
CA LEU A 78 11.26 15.00 14.66
C LEU A 78 11.60 13.49 14.63
N LEU A 79 10.72 12.68 14.00
CA LEU A 79 10.94 11.25 13.85
C LEU A 79 12.20 10.97 13.02
N ALA A 80 12.36 11.65 11.87
CA ALA A 80 13.53 11.52 11.01
C ALA A 80 14.83 11.91 11.73
N GLU A 81 14.82 13.02 12.51
CA GLU A 81 15.96 13.43 13.33
C GLU A 81 16.32 12.38 14.40
N LYS A 82 15.34 11.76 15.05
CA LYS A 82 15.55 10.70 16.05
C LYS A 82 16.13 9.44 15.43
N LEU A 83 15.53 8.97 14.32
CA LEU A 83 16.04 7.79 13.61
C LEU A 83 17.45 7.99 13.08
N ALA A 84 17.74 9.15 12.48
CA ALA A 84 19.09 9.49 12.05
C ALA A 84 20.08 9.54 13.21
N THR A 85 19.66 10.05 14.36
CA THR A 85 20.50 10.09 15.56
C THR A 85 20.84 8.67 16.04
N ILE A 86 19.86 7.77 16.11
CA ILE A 86 20.07 6.36 16.49
C ILE A 86 21.03 5.68 15.50
N ALA A 87 20.80 5.87 14.19
CA ALA A 87 21.63 5.28 13.15
C ALA A 87 23.11 5.77 13.24
N VAL A 88 23.33 7.07 13.37
CA VAL A 88 24.68 7.63 13.48
C VAL A 88 25.39 7.15 14.75
N ILE A 89 24.70 7.10 15.89
CA ILE A 89 25.26 6.59 17.14
C ILE A 89 25.63 5.10 17.01
N ALA A 90 24.75 4.29 16.42
CA ALA A 90 25.01 2.86 16.22
C ALA A 90 26.24 2.65 15.31
N VAL A 91 26.32 3.36 14.18
CA VAL A 91 27.48 3.27 13.28
C VAL A 91 28.76 3.76 13.98
N ALA A 92 28.71 4.88 14.68
CA ALA A 92 29.85 5.40 15.43
C ALA A 92 30.30 4.42 16.51
N PHE A 93 29.38 3.74 17.20
CA PHE A 93 29.67 2.73 18.20
C PHE A 93 30.45 1.54 17.61
N PHE A 94 29.96 0.97 16.47
CA PHE A 94 30.66 -0.15 15.83
C PHE A 94 32.02 0.24 15.28
N ILE A 95 32.14 1.42 14.65
CA ILE A 95 33.45 1.93 14.19
C ILE A 95 34.39 2.17 15.40
N GLY A 96 33.86 2.71 16.51
CA GLY A 96 34.64 2.95 17.70
C GLY A 96 35.21 1.68 18.32
N ILE A 97 34.42 0.63 18.41
CA ILE A 97 34.86 -0.67 18.93
C ILE A 97 35.95 -1.28 18.03
N ASP A 98 35.79 -1.22 16.71
CA ASP A 98 36.76 -1.73 15.73
C ASP A 98 38.11 -0.99 15.82
N LEU A 99 38.06 0.35 15.87
CA LEU A 99 39.26 1.19 15.98
C LEU A 99 40.03 1.02 17.29
N VAL A 100 39.35 0.62 18.35
CA VAL A 100 39.98 0.31 19.66
C VAL A 100 40.59 -1.11 19.66
N GLY A 101 40.37 -1.91 18.60
CA GLY A 101 40.98 -3.24 18.45
C GLY A 101 40.17 -4.37 19.10
N PHE A 102 38.92 -4.17 19.45
CA PHE A 102 38.07 -5.25 19.92
C PHE A 102 37.59 -6.12 18.73
N ASP A 103 37.67 -7.41 18.92
CA ASP A 103 37.18 -8.37 17.92
C ASP A 103 35.64 -8.28 17.78
N LEU A 104 35.21 -7.77 16.64
CA LEU A 104 33.80 -7.66 16.29
C LEU A 104 33.14 -8.98 15.87
N SER A 105 33.89 -10.09 15.82
CA SER A 105 33.35 -11.37 15.33
C SER A 105 32.16 -11.86 16.17
N THR A 106 32.24 -11.75 17.47
CA THR A 106 31.15 -12.10 18.41
C THR A 106 29.96 -11.13 18.29
N LEU A 107 30.25 -9.84 18.10
CA LEU A 107 29.21 -8.81 17.88
C LEU A 107 28.54 -8.96 16.51
N ALA A 108 29.25 -9.45 15.49
CA ALA A 108 28.72 -9.66 14.15
C ALA A 108 27.55 -10.64 14.16
N VAL A 109 27.65 -11.74 14.88
CA VAL A 109 26.56 -12.73 15.03
C VAL A 109 25.34 -12.11 15.69
N PHE A 110 25.55 -11.39 16.79
CA PHE A 110 24.46 -10.70 17.51
C PHE A 110 23.82 -9.61 16.65
N SER A 111 24.64 -8.80 15.97
CA SER A 111 24.18 -7.74 15.06
C SER A 111 23.41 -8.28 13.89
N GLY A 112 23.82 -9.46 13.35
CA GLY A 112 23.10 -10.18 12.31
C GLY A 112 21.69 -10.62 12.77
N ALA A 113 21.60 -11.21 13.96
CA ALA A 113 20.32 -11.59 14.54
C ALA A 113 19.39 -10.39 14.80
N LEU A 114 19.95 -9.29 15.33
CA LEU A 114 19.22 -8.04 15.55
C LEU A 114 18.76 -7.43 14.21
N GLY A 115 19.63 -7.44 13.19
CA GLY A 115 19.32 -6.98 11.84
C GLY A 115 18.15 -7.76 11.21
N LEU A 116 18.16 -9.08 11.36
CA LEU A 116 17.05 -9.95 10.91
C LEU A 116 15.74 -9.61 11.66
N ALA A 117 15.80 -9.44 12.99
CA ALA A 117 14.61 -9.10 13.76
C ALA A 117 14.02 -7.74 13.35
N VAL A 118 14.86 -6.73 13.12
CA VAL A 118 14.44 -5.42 12.59
C VAL A 118 13.91 -5.55 11.17
N GLY A 119 14.55 -6.35 10.31
CA GLY A 119 14.12 -6.64 8.95
C GLY A 119 12.71 -7.23 8.89
N PHE A 120 12.44 -8.27 9.69
CA PHE A 120 11.11 -8.86 9.82
C PHE A 120 10.08 -7.87 10.37
N GLY A 121 10.48 -7.06 11.36
CA GLY A 121 9.58 -6.01 11.91
C GLY A 121 9.18 -4.94 10.88
N LEU A 122 10.05 -4.64 9.92
CA LEU A 122 9.83 -3.63 8.88
C LEU A 122 9.33 -4.21 7.54
N GLN A 123 9.30 -5.54 7.38
CA GLN A 123 8.98 -6.23 6.14
C GLN A 123 7.69 -5.70 5.49
N LYS A 124 6.61 -5.61 6.26
CA LYS A 124 5.31 -5.14 5.78
C LYS A 124 5.32 -3.67 5.34
N THR A 125 6.13 -2.85 5.97
CA THR A 125 6.30 -1.43 5.61
C THR A 125 7.02 -1.28 4.27
N PHE A 126 8.11 -2.03 4.09
CA PHE A 126 8.84 -2.08 2.82
C PHE A 126 8.03 -2.72 1.70
N GLY A 127 7.29 -3.81 1.99
CA GLY A 127 6.38 -4.43 1.03
C GLY A 127 5.38 -3.43 0.46
N ASN A 128 4.71 -2.67 1.32
CA ASN A 128 3.77 -1.63 0.90
C ASN A 128 4.42 -0.48 0.11
N LEU A 129 5.63 -0.07 0.48
CA LEU A 129 6.36 0.96 -0.24
C LEU A 129 6.73 0.50 -1.66
N ILE A 130 7.29 -0.70 -1.78
CA ILE A 130 7.68 -1.30 -3.07
C ILE A 130 6.43 -1.52 -3.94
N ALA A 131 5.36 -2.09 -3.36
CA ALA A 131 4.08 -2.26 -4.05
C ALA A 131 3.54 -0.92 -4.58
N GLY A 132 3.60 0.16 -3.78
CA GLY A 132 3.19 1.50 -4.22
C GLY A 132 3.99 2.02 -5.41
N ILE A 133 5.31 1.80 -5.42
CA ILE A 133 6.17 2.16 -6.56
C ILE A 133 5.78 1.35 -7.81
N ILE A 134 5.58 0.04 -7.67
CA ILE A 134 5.20 -0.84 -8.79
C ILE A 134 3.84 -0.43 -9.35
N LEU A 135 2.83 -0.20 -8.51
CA LEU A 135 1.50 0.24 -8.94
C LEU A 135 1.55 1.54 -9.76
N LEU A 136 2.41 2.49 -9.36
CA LEU A 136 2.60 3.75 -10.09
C LEU A 136 3.33 3.56 -11.42
N MET A 137 4.26 2.60 -11.51
CA MET A 137 5.03 2.31 -12.72
C MET A 137 4.24 1.49 -13.73
N ASP A 138 3.58 0.43 -13.27
CA ASP A 138 2.83 -0.52 -14.10
C ASP A 138 1.47 0.02 -14.56
N ARG A 139 0.90 0.97 -13.81
CA ARG A 139 -0.42 1.55 -14.07
C ARG A 139 -1.55 0.51 -14.14
N SER A 140 -1.38 -0.62 -13.49
CA SER A 140 -2.41 -1.66 -13.35
C SER A 140 -3.68 -1.13 -12.67
N VAL A 141 -3.52 -0.13 -11.83
CA VAL A 141 -4.58 0.72 -11.29
C VAL A 141 -4.16 2.18 -11.32
N LYS A 142 -5.10 3.09 -11.52
CA LYS A 142 -4.83 4.55 -11.62
C LYS A 142 -5.92 5.35 -10.93
N PRO A 143 -5.64 6.59 -10.49
CA PRO A 143 -6.67 7.49 -9.98
C PRO A 143 -7.82 7.65 -10.97
N GLY A 144 -9.05 7.53 -10.48
CA GLY A 144 -10.27 7.54 -11.28
C GLY A 144 -10.75 6.15 -11.74
N ASP A 145 -9.97 5.09 -11.55
CA ASP A 145 -10.45 3.72 -11.81
C ASP A 145 -11.48 3.31 -10.75
N VAL A 146 -12.47 2.54 -11.20
CA VAL A 146 -13.45 1.90 -10.32
C VAL A 146 -13.00 0.47 -10.09
N ILE A 147 -12.78 0.12 -8.82
CA ILE A 147 -12.27 -1.20 -8.44
C ILE A 147 -13.13 -1.86 -7.37
N VAL A 148 -13.03 -3.20 -7.34
CA VAL A 148 -13.53 -4.04 -6.24
C VAL A 148 -12.34 -4.75 -5.63
N VAL A 149 -12.17 -4.60 -4.32
CA VAL A 149 -11.15 -5.31 -3.53
C VAL A 149 -11.81 -5.84 -2.28
N GLY A 150 -11.94 -7.16 -2.18
CA GLY A 150 -12.78 -7.78 -1.17
C GLY A 150 -14.22 -7.25 -1.25
N ASP A 151 -14.74 -6.74 -0.14
CA ASP A 151 -16.08 -6.14 -0.08
C ASP A 151 -16.11 -4.63 -0.41
N THR A 152 -14.98 -4.05 -0.77
CA THR A 152 -14.89 -2.61 -1.04
C THR A 152 -15.06 -2.34 -2.52
N PHE A 153 -16.18 -1.69 -2.88
CA PHE A 153 -16.44 -1.15 -4.23
C PHE A 153 -16.34 0.37 -4.21
N GLY A 154 -15.48 0.94 -5.06
CA GLY A 154 -15.32 2.39 -5.11
C GLY A 154 -14.35 2.87 -6.17
N ALA A 155 -14.20 4.20 -6.27
CA ALA A 155 -13.27 4.84 -7.17
C ALA A 155 -11.95 5.17 -6.47
N ILE A 156 -10.83 4.93 -7.14
CA ILE A 156 -9.50 5.30 -6.64
C ILE A 156 -9.38 6.83 -6.67
N SER A 157 -9.18 7.42 -5.50
CA SER A 157 -8.92 8.86 -5.35
C SER A 157 -7.45 9.18 -5.56
N LYS A 158 -6.57 8.46 -4.86
CA LYS A 158 -5.11 8.64 -4.96
C LYS A 158 -4.36 7.36 -4.61
N ILE A 159 -3.16 7.22 -5.17
CA ILE A 159 -2.20 6.19 -4.80
C ILE A 159 -1.16 6.84 -3.91
N GLY A 160 -1.12 6.42 -2.64
CA GLY A 160 -0.16 6.90 -1.66
C GLY A 160 1.05 5.98 -1.53
N THR A 161 2.03 6.39 -0.70
CA THR A 161 3.27 5.64 -0.48
C THR A 161 3.03 4.25 0.11
N ARG A 162 2.03 4.08 0.97
CA ARG A 162 1.74 2.81 1.68
C ARG A 162 0.36 2.24 1.40
N ALA A 163 -0.56 3.05 0.90
CA ALA A 163 -1.96 2.67 0.70
C ALA A 163 -2.58 3.46 -0.44
N VAL A 164 -3.49 2.81 -1.15
CA VAL A 164 -4.40 3.44 -2.12
C VAL A 164 -5.66 3.89 -1.38
N SER A 165 -6.12 5.09 -1.69
CA SER A 165 -7.38 5.64 -1.17
C SER A 165 -8.49 5.36 -2.18
N VAL A 166 -9.53 4.65 -1.73
CA VAL A 166 -10.72 4.29 -2.51
C VAL A 166 -11.95 4.93 -1.86
N ILE A 167 -12.68 5.75 -2.62
CA ILE A 167 -13.90 6.39 -2.16
C ILE A 167 -15.10 5.57 -2.63
N THR A 168 -15.90 5.09 -1.68
CA THR A 168 -17.15 4.37 -1.95
C THR A 168 -18.30 5.33 -2.27
N ARG A 169 -19.39 4.78 -2.79
CA ARG A 169 -20.61 5.55 -3.09
C ARG A 169 -21.25 6.21 -1.85
N ASP A 170 -21.03 5.64 -0.69
CA ASP A 170 -21.51 6.19 0.60
C ASP A 170 -20.62 7.32 1.13
N GLY A 171 -19.61 7.74 0.35
CA GLY A 171 -18.67 8.78 0.73
C GLY A 171 -17.61 8.35 1.73
N LYS A 172 -17.48 7.05 2.00
CA LYS A 172 -16.43 6.51 2.89
C LYS A 172 -15.13 6.37 2.11
N GLU A 173 -14.03 6.79 2.72
CA GLU A 173 -12.69 6.63 2.17
C GLU A 173 -12.01 5.43 2.82
N HIS A 174 -11.76 4.39 2.02
CA HIS A 174 -11.05 3.19 2.43
C HIS A 174 -9.57 3.31 2.05
N LEU A 175 -8.69 3.11 3.04
CA LEU A 175 -7.24 3.09 2.83
C LEU A 175 -6.80 1.63 2.70
N ILE A 176 -6.62 1.18 1.46
CA ILE A 176 -6.23 -0.19 1.14
C ILE A 176 -4.70 -0.25 1.03
N PRO A 177 -4.00 -1.10 1.81
CA PRO A 177 -2.56 -1.29 1.69
C PRO A 177 -2.14 -1.63 0.26
N ASN A 178 -1.07 -1.01 -0.23
CA ASN A 178 -0.59 -1.23 -1.60
C ASN A 178 -0.26 -2.70 -1.89
N GLU A 179 0.31 -3.38 -0.89
CA GLU A 179 0.66 -4.80 -0.96
C GLU A 179 -0.56 -5.68 -1.27
N LEU A 180 -1.73 -5.35 -0.71
CA LEU A 180 -2.97 -6.09 -0.92
C LEU A 180 -3.40 -6.05 -2.39
N LEU A 181 -3.26 -4.89 -3.05
CA LEU A 181 -3.58 -4.72 -4.46
C LEU A 181 -2.62 -5.46 -5.41
N MET A 182 -1.46 -5.92 -4.90
CA MET A 182 -0.49 -6.70 -5.65
C MET A 182 -0.62 -8.20 -5.42
N THR A 183 -1.13 -8.61 -4.25
CA THR A 183 -1.16 -10.02 -3.84
C THR A 183 -2.54 -10.66 -3.95
N GLU A 184 -3.61 -9.85 -3.98
CA GLU A 184 -4.97 -10.33 -4.09
C GLU A 184 -5.60 -9.98 -5.44
N PRO A 185 -6.61 -10.75 -5.89
CA PRO A 185 -7.38 -10.42 -7.09
C PRO A 185 -8.07 -9.06 -6.93
N VAL A 186 -7.88 -8.19 -7.91
CA VAL A 186 -8.54 -6.89 -8.00
C VAL A 186 -9.39 -6.86 -9.25
N GLU A 187 -10.71 -6.63 -9.11
CA GLU A 187 -11.55 -6.36 -10.25
C GLU A 187 -11.46 -4.87 -10.61
N ASN A 188 -10.91 -4.55 -11.76
CA ASN A 188 -10.86 -3.19 -12.26
C ASN A 188 -11.90 -3.02 -13.38
N TRP A 189 -12.96 -2.27 -13.09
CA TRP A 189 -14.09 -2.06 -13.99
C TRP A 189 -13.81 -1.01 -15.08
N SER A 190 -12.69 -0.35 -15.04
CA SER A 190 -12.30 0.73 -15.96
C SER A 190 -10.94 0.53 -16.61
N TYR A 191 -10.30 -0.64 -16.43
CA TYR A 191 -8.94 -0.91 -16.88
C TYR A 191 -8.76 -0.80 -18.40
N SER A 192 -9.45 -1.66 -19.17
CA SER A 192 -9.36 -1.71 -20.63
C SER A 192 -10.45 -0.88 -21.31
N SER A 193 -11.60 -0.75 -20.68
CA SER A 193 -12.77 -0.03 -21.17
C SER A 193 -13.57 0.45 -19.98
N ARG A 194 -14.22 1.60 -20.11
CA ARG A 194 -15.17 2.08 -19.09
C ARG A 194 -16.56 1.45 -19.23
N ASN A 195 -16.77 0.68 -20.29
CA ASN A 195 -18.06 0.02 -20.52
C ASN A 195 -18.23 -1.17 -19.58
N VAL A 196 -19.18 -1.07 -18.67
CA VAL A 196 -19.51 -2.10 -17.71
C VAL A 196 -20.92 -2.62 -17.99
N ARG A 197 -21.08 -3.95 -17.93
CA ARG A 197 -22.38 -4.60 -18.12
C ARG A 197 -23.12 -4.73 -16.80
N VAL A 198 -24.29 -4.15 -16.74
CA VAL A 198 -25.22 -4.25 -15.62
C VAL A 198 -26.24 -5.34 -15.94
N GLN A 199 -26.42 -6.27 -15.00
CA GLN A 199 -27.41 -7.33 -15.09
C GLN A 199 -28.62 -6.98 -14.23
N ILE A 200 -29.83 -7.05 -14.83
CA ILE A 200 -31.08 -6.70 -14.16
C ILE A 200 -32.04 -7.88 -14.32
N PRO A 201 -32.30 -8.66 -13.23
CA PRO A 201 -33.26 -9.74 -13.27
C PRO A 201 -34.69 -9.20 -13.25
N VAL A 202 -35.54 -9.84 -14.05
CA VAL A 202 -36.99 -9.57 -14.11
C VAL A 202 -37.73 -10.90 -14.23
N GLY A 203 -38.76 -11.11 -13.41
CA GLY A 203 -39.63 -12.29 -13.46
C GLY A 203 -41.04 -11.92 -13.91
N VAL A 204 -41.66 -12.74 -14.79
CA VAL A 204 -43.03 -12.60 -15.26
C VAL A 204 -43.82 -13.88 -15.04
N SER A 205 -45.16 -13.78 -15.04
CA SER A 205 -46.06 -14.95 -14.97
C SER A 205 -45.85 -15.90 -16.14
N TYR A 206 -46.04 -17.19 -15.91
CA TYR A 206 -46.07 -18.23 -16.96
C TYR A 206 -47.17 -18.03 -18.01
N SER A 207 -48.19 -17.22 -17.69
CA SER A 207 -49.28 -16.86 -18.61
C SER A 207 -48.93 -15.70 -19.54
N SER A 208 -47.78 -15.04 -19.35
CA SER A 208 -47.36 -13.88 -20.13
C SER A 208 -46.90 -14.27 -21.53
N ASP A 209 -47.15 -13.38 -22.51
CA ASP A 209 -46.52 -13.45 -23.81
C ASP A 209 -45.04 -13.09 -23.72
N LEU A 210 -44.16 -14.10 -23.89
CA LEU A 210 -42.70 -13.92 -23.67
C LEU A 210 -42.06 -13.03 -24.75
N GLU A 211 -42.60 -13.01 -25.99
CA GLU A 211 -42.08 -12.16 -27.06
C GLU A 211 -42.39 -10.69 -26.79
N LEU A 212 -43.63 -10.40 -26.35
CA LEU A 212 -44.02 -9.06 -25.93
C LEU A 212 -43.20 -8.59 -24.70
N VAL A 213 -42.96 -9.46 -23.72
CA VAL A 213 -42.14 -9.17 -22.56
C VAL A 213 -40.73 -8.79 -22.99
N GLU A 214 -40.09 -9.60 -23.83
CA GLU A 214 -38.72 -9.34 -24.31
C GLU A 214 -38.63 -7.98 -25.02
N GLN A 215 -39.59 -7.67 -25.88
CA GLN A 215 -39.67 -6.38 -26.58
C GLN A 215 -39.76 -5.22 -25.59
N ILE A 216 -40.63 -5.27 -24.59
CA ILE A 216 -40.81 -4.24 -23.58
C ILE A 216 -39.53 -4.06 -22.77
N LEU A 217 -38.89 -5.16 -22.37
CA LEU A 217 -37.65 -5.10 -21.61
C LEU A 217 -36.54 -4.38 -22.39
N ILE A 218 -36.40 -4.65 -23.69
CA ILE A 218 -35.46 -3.99 -24.59
C ILE A 218 -35.79 -2.51 -24.75
N GLU A 219 -37.08 -2.17 -25.02
CA GLU A 219 -37.54 -0.79 -25.18
C GLU A 219 -37.27 0.05 -23.93
N CYS A 220 -37.70 -0.41 -22.74
CA CYS A 220 -37.53 0.28 -21.48
C CYS A 220 -36.07 0.47 -21.13
N THR A 221 -35.23 -0.53 -21.43
CA THR A 221 -33.78 -0.46 -21.17
C THR A 221 -33.10 0.54 -22.09
N THR A 222 -33.46 0.54 -23.38
CA THR A 222 -32.89 1.44 -24.39
C THR A 222 -33.29 2.90 -24.15
N ALA A 223 -34.47 3.13 -23.56
CA ALA A 223 -34.96 4.46 -23.21
C ALA A 223 -34.24 5.09 -22.01
N CYS A 224 -33.44 4.33 -21.25
CA CYS A 224 -32.69 4.85 -20.14
C CYS A 224 -31.44 5.61 -20.64
N ASP A 225 -31.34 6.91 -20.34
CA ASP A 225 -30.26 7.81 -20.83
C ASP A 225 -28.84 7.31 -20.58
N ARG A 226 -28.62 6.59 -19.46
CA ARG A 226 -27.31 6.08 -19.08
C ARG A 226 -26.94 4.75 -19.73
N VAL A 227 -27.90 4.09 -20.38
CA VAL A 227 -27.64 2.83 -21.11
C VAL A 227 -27.07 3.15 -22.48
N LEU A 228 -25.97 2.49 -22.81
CA LEU A 228 -25.29 2.66 -24.09
C LEU A 228 -26.13 2.10 -25.24
N LYS A 229 -26.15 2.83 -26.35
CA LYS A 229 -26.75 2.37 -27.61
C LYS A 229 -25.85 1.39 -28.37
N SER A 230 -24.55 1.39 -28.06
CA SER A 230 -23.56 0.45 -28.58
C SER A 230 -22.53 0.15 -27.47
N PRO A 231 -22.38 -1.10 -27.04
CA PRO A 231 -23.20 -2.29 -27.42
C PRO A 231 -24.68 -2.13 -27.04
N LYS A 232 -25.55 -2.65 -27.87
CA LYS A 232 -27.01 -2.63 -27.61
C LYS A 232 -27.30 -3.45 -26.34
N PRO A 233 -28.30 -3.05 -25.53
CA PRO A 233 -28.83 -3.91 -24.49
C PRO A 233 -29.40 -5.19 -25.07
N ASN A 234 -29.28 -6.28 -24.34
CA ASN A 234 -29.82 -7.58 -24.70
C ASN A 234 -30.66 -8.16 -23.57
N VAL A 235 -31.59 -9.02 -23.85
CA VAL A 235 -32.44 -9.70 -22.89
C VAL A 235 -32.31 -11.20 -23.10
N TRP A 236 -32.06 -11.92 -22.02
CA TRP A 236 -31.99 -13.38 -22.03
C TRP A 236 -33.16 -13.95 -21.23
N LEU A 237 -33.86 -14.92 -21.76
CA LEU A 237 -34.66 -15.83 -20.95
C LEU A 237 -33.62 -16.68 -20.17
N LYS A 238 -33.55 -16.50 -18.86
CA LYS A 238 -32.54 -17.12 -18.02
C LYS A 238 -32.94 -18.53 -17.59
N GLU A 239 -34.16 -18.65 -17.10
CA GLU A 239 -34.65 -19.92 -16.59
C GLU A 239 -36.19 -19.90 -16.42
N PHE A 240 -36.80 -21.08 -16.36
CA PHE A 240 -38.15 -21.29 -15.88
C PHE A 240 -38.08 -21.57 -14.37
N GLY A 241 -38.33 -20.53 -13.56
CA GLY A 241 -38.22 -20.60 -12.10
C GLY A 241 -39.47 -21.13 -11.41
N ASP A 242 -39.39 -21.36 -10.09
CA ASP A 242 -40.51 -21.97 -9.32
C ASP A 242 -41.82 -21.16 -9.37
N ASN A 243 -41.74 -19.85 -9.55
CA ASN A 243 -42.88 -18.95 -9.48
C ASN A 243 -43.01 -18.05 -10.70
N SER A 244 -41.99 -17.96 -11.54
CA SER A 244 -41.90 -17.01 -12.65
C SER A 244 -41.01 -17.50 -13.77
N VAL A 245 -41.26 -17.01 -14.99
CA VAL A 245 -40.30 -17.06 -16.09
C VAL A 245 -39.29 -15.93 -15.87
N ASN A 246 -38.01 -16.27 -15.67
CA ASN A 246 -36.99 -15.33 -15.32
C ASN A 246 -36.21 -14.87 -16.54
N PHE A 247 -36.19 -13.55 -16.74
CA PHE A 247 -35.38 -12.86 -17.73
C PHE A 247 -34.20 -12.14 -17.03
N GLU A 248 -33.12 -11.98 -17.78
CA GLU A 248 -31.97 -11.15 -17.37
C GLU A 248 -31.68 -10.12 -18.47
N ILE A 249 -31.84 -8.85 -18.10
CA ILE A 249 -31.49 -7.73 -18.98
C ILE A 249 -29.99 -7.47 -18.81
N GLN A 250 -29.29 -7.31 -19.93
CA GLN A 250 -27.87 -6.98 -19.99
C GLN A 250 -27.71 -5.60 -20.61
N ALA A 251 -27.54 -4.61 -19.77
CA ALA A 251 -27.38 -3.21 -20.15
C ALA A 251 -25.92 -2.78 -19.98
N TRP A 252 -25.38 -2.03 -20.93
CA TRP A 252 -24.03 -1.47 -20.84
C TRP A 252 -24.09 -0.01 -20.43
N ILE A 253 -23.22 0.40 -19.49
CA ILE A 253 -23.04 1.78 -19.02
C ILE A 253 -21.56 2.16 -19.09
N MET A 254 -21.25 3.47 -19.12
CA MET A 254 -19.87 3.98 -19.23
C MET A 254 -19.41 4.71 -17.96
N ASP A 255 -20.26 4.84 -16.97
CA ASP A 255 -20.06 5.62 -15.75
C ASP A 255 -20.43 4.84 -14.48
N PRO A 256 -19.80 3.66 -14.22
CA PRO A 256 -20.13 2.84 -13.06
C PRO A 256 -19.94 3.59 -11.72
N GLU A 257 -19.03 4.56 -11.68
CA GLU A 257 -18.80 5.46 -10.54
C GLU A 257 -20.06 6.27 -10.18
N SER A 258 -20.91 6.59 -11.16
CA SER A 258 -22.18 7.28 -10.94
C SER A 258 -23.30 6.38 -10.41
N GLY A 259 -23.00 5.09 -10.22
CA GLY A 259 -23.85 4.09 -9.57
C GLY A 259 -24.67 3.22 -10.51
N VAL A 260 -24.46 1.95 -10.37
CA VAL A 260 -25.19 0.87 -11.05
C VAL A 260 -26.65 0.77 -10.55
N GLY A 261 -26.86 0.97 -9.24
CA GLY A 261 -28.17 0.88 -8.61
C GLY A 261 -29.19 1.89 -9.16
N ASN A 262 -28.73 3.09 -9.53
CA ASN A 262 -29.60 4.12 -10.11
C ASN A 262 -30.12 3.70 -11.48
N VAL A 263 -29.28 3.10 -12.32
CA VAL A 263 -29.67 2.58 -13.64
C VAL A 263 -30.65 1.44 -13.49
N ARG A 264 -30.34 0.46 -12.61
CA ARG A 264 -31.25 -0.66 -12.31
C ARG A 264 -32.63 -0.15 -11.87
N SER A 265 -32.66 0.81 -10.94
CA SER A 265 -33.91 1.39 -10.45
C SER A 265 -34.69 2.12 -11.54
N ALA A 266 -34.03 2.88 -12.41
CA ALA A 266 -34.67 3.60 -13.50
C ALA A 266 -35.32 2.63 -14.50
N VAL A 267 -34.57 1.62 -14.94
CA VAL A 267 -35.06 0.59 -15.86
C VAL A 267 -36.22 -0.20 -15.25
N LEU A 268 -36.08 -0.68 -14.00
CA LEU A 268 -37.17 -1.43 -13.34
C LEU A 268 -38.46 -0.61 -13.17
N LYS A 269 -38.34 0.69 -12.89
CA LYS A 269 -39.50 1.58 -12.81
C LYS A 269 -40.21 1.74 -14.18
N ALA A 270 -39.42 1.91 -15.24
CA ALA A 270 -39.98 1.98 -16.59
C ALA A 270 -40.72 0.66 -16.97
N ILE A 271 -40.09 -0.48 -16.68
CA ILE A 271 -40.70 -1.80 -16.89
C ILE A 271 -42.00 -1.97 -16.10
N TRP A 272 -42.00 -1.56 -14.82
CA TRP A 272 -43.18 -1.63 -13.97
C TRP A 272 -44.41 -0.94 -14.59
N TRP A 273 -44.22 0.26 -15.13
CA TRP A 273 -45.31 1.01 -15.73
C TRP A 273 -45.77 0.39 -17.04
N ARG A 274 -44.84 -0.03 -17.90
CA ARG A 274 -45.17 -0.71 -19.16
C ARG A 274 -45.89 -2.05 -18.95
N PHE A 275 -45.47 -2.83 -17.98
CA PHE A 275 -46.13 -4.09 -17.62
C PHE A 275 -47.58 -3.87 -17.17
N LYS A 276 -47.84 -2.78 -16.43
CA LYS A 276 -49.22 -2.40 -16.05
C LYS A 276 -50.08 -1.98 -17.24
N GLU A 277 -49.52 -1.25 -18.19
CA GLU A 277 -50.21 -0.83 -19.42
C GLU A 277 -50.57 -2.03 -20.28
N GLU A 278 -49.70 -3.02 -20.40
CA GLU A 278 -49.85 -4.21 -21.24
C GLU A 278 -50.46 -5.40 -20.48
N ASN A 279 -50.91 -5.23 -19.22
CA ASN A 279 -51.47 -6.27 -18.36
C ASN A 279 -50.53 -7.48 -18.17
N ILE A 280 -49.22 -7.28 -18.15
CA ILE A 280 -48.23 -8.30 -17.83
C ILE A 280 -48.15 -8.42 -16.33
N GLU A 281 -48.35 -9.65 -15.81
CA GLU A 281 -48.37 -9.93 -14.40
C GLU A 281 -46.95 -10.27 -13.88
N ILE A 282 -46.56 -9.61 -12.77
CA ILE A 282 -45.42 -10.02 -11.95
C ILE A 282 -45.98 -10.96 -10.89
N PRO A 283 -45.65 -12.28 -10.92
CA PRO A 283 -46.34 -13.26 -10.12
C PRO A 283 -45.96 -13.19 -8.65
N PHE A 284 -46.95 -13.45 -7.80
CA PHE A 284 -46.70 -13.79 -6.41
C PHE A 284 -46.19 -15.25 -6.31
N PRO A 285 -45.62 -15.67 -5.15
CA PRO A 285 -45.25 -17.06 -4.95
C PRO A 285 -46.42 -17.99 -5.23
N GLN A 286 -46.22 -18.98 -6.13
CA GLN A 286 -47.23 -19.95 -6.53
C GLN A 286 -47.11 -21.23 -5.70
N ARG A 287 -48.27 -21.82 -5.33
CA ARG A 287 -48.33 -23.12 -4.65
C ARG A 287 -49.51 -23.91 -5.09
N ASP A 288 -49.31 -25.15 -5.51
CA ASP A 288 -50.38 -26.11 -5.70
C ASP A 288 -50.75 -26.70 -4.33
N VAL A 289 -52.05 -26.56 -3.95
CA VAL A 289 -52.58 -27.08 -2.69
C VAL A 289 -53.56 -28.23 -2.98
N TYR A 290 -53.18 -29.42 -2.58
CA TYR A 290 -54.06 -30.60 -2.68
C TYR A 290 -54.80 -30.82 -1.34
N ILE A 291 -56.09 -30.54 -1.28
CA ILE A 291 -56.90 -30.75 -0.11
C ILE A 291 -57.37 -32.21 -0.06
N LYS A 292 -56.80 -33.02 0.81
CA LYS A 292 -57.14 -34.45 0.94
C LYS A 292 -58.45 -34.72 1.66
N THR A 293 -58.84 -33.88 2.59
CA THR A 293 -60.12 -33.96 3.37
C THR A 293 -60.58 -32.55 3.71
N MET A 294 -61.84 -32.26 3.42
CA MET A 294 -62.52 -31.06 3.95
C MET A 294 -63.24 -31.43 5.23
N PRO A 295 -63.19 -30.61 6.30
CA PRO A 295 -64.05 -30.82 7.48
C PRO A 295 -65.53 -30.71 7.02
N ASP A 296 -66.34 -31.62 7.47
CA ASP A 296 -67.80 -31.53 7.21
C ASP A 296 -68.31 -30.17 7.72
N LYS A 297 -69.09 -29.49 6.90
CA LYS A 297 -69.78 -28.29 7.34
C LYS A 297 -70.87 -28.76 8.31
N GLY A 298 -70.63 -28.63 9.61
CA GLY A 298 -71.63 -28.78 10.66
C GLY A 298 -72.74 -27.74 10.56
#